data_92c9303f15b15b672eb3bf14e0fb9c59
#
_entry.id   92c9303f15b15b672eb3bf14e0fb9c59
#
_cell.length_a   1.000
_cell.length_b   1.000
_cell.length_c   1.000
_cell.angle_alpha   90.00
_cell.angle_beta   90.00
_cell.angle_gamma   90.00
#
_symmetry.space_group_name_H-M   'P 1'
#
loop_
_entity.id
_entity.type
_entity.pdbx_description
1 polymer ?
#
loop_
_entity_poly.entity_id
_entity_poly.type
_entity_poly.pdbx_seq_one_letter_code
_entity_poly.pdbx_strand_id
1 'polypeptide(L)'
;MAGWFDELLAAKLVMAGLLTLGALNARVSAGGRWFAGLPAVGVAKARSIERHLATLLPRQAQTPRPLFALSATPALFGAPSPVQASRAQTDGASGGQVLEEPGQTALAHPLLDVDSDGQAVQSWIQARVGSLATVRVYQREAHRLLLWLQYERQGATLAQMGVADCGAFMAFLQNIPPRWISRARAAPGQEGWAPFRGPLSHASCRQAITIIASMFAWLQSAQYLTVNPWVLVNQATGDDPGHKMLDSKALSKAAMLEVLRYIDVQLPSPSRARIRFILLFVEAVRLRSAELLSATLGDLRMETEGWVMQVHGKGTKNRVAAVPAQALHALQDYLLERGLGSIQQAPPAAPLLASALDPMAPVGYQAVYEHVRGWLTRAVRASNLPANERERLAGATTHWLRHTFGTRAIARAVPLDMIQAQMGHASIKTTTAIYGRAPIQRRVDELGKAFG
;
A
#
# COMPACT_ATOMS: atom_id res chain seq x y z
N MET A 1 -0.29 -28.87 29.95
CA MET A 1 -1.58 -28.16 29.75
C MET A 1 -2.67 -28.72 30.67
N ALA A 2 -2.79 -30.04 30.84
CA ALA A 2 -3.65 -30.63 31.87
C ALA A 2 -3.22 -30.12 33.26
N GLY A 3 -4.16 -29.72 34.10
CA GLY A 3 -3.93 -29.08 35.39
C GLY A 3 -3.97 -27.55 35.39
N TRP A 4 -3.87 -26.88 34.21
CA TRP A 4 -3.97 -25.44 34.08
C TRP A 4 -5.24 -25.00 33.37
N PHE A 5 -5.82 -25.86 32.51
CA PHE A 5 -7.03 -25.65 31.75
C PHE A 5 -7.92 -26.88 31.86
N ASP A 6 -9.21 -26.70 31.55
CA ASP A 6 -10.13 -27.85 31.46
C ASP A 6 -9.63 -28.84 30.38
N GLU A 7 -9.95 -30.13 30.55
CA GLU A 7 -9.40 -31.20 29.71
C GLU A 7 -9.66 -31.02 28.23
N LEU A 8 -10.84 -30.51 27.88
CA LEU A 8 -11.23 -30.24 26.48
C LEU A 8 -10.40 -29.13 25.87
N LEU A 9 -10.13 -28.07 26.62
CA LEU A 9 -9.30 -26.96 26.15
C LEU A 9 -7.82 -27.35 26.13
N ALA A 10 -7.36 -28.08 27.14
CA ALA A 10 -5.98 -28.60 27.21
C ALA A 10 -5.67 -29.50 26.01
N ALA A 11 -6.56 -30.44 25.67
CA ALA A 11 -6.41 -31.29 24.49
C ALA A 11 -6.34 -30.49 23.18
N LYS A 12 -7.18 -29.49 23.01
CA LYS A 12 -7.14 -28.60 21.82
C LYS A 12 -5.86 -27.80 21.69
N LEU A 13 -5.34 -27.30 22.81
CA LEU A 13 -4.07 -26.56 22.83
C LEU A 13 -2.89 -27.47 22.48
N VAL A 14 -2.89 -28.67 23.00
CA VAL A 14 -1.88 -29.71 22.72
C VAL A 14 -1.91 -30.12 21.24
N MET A 15 -3.10 -30.37 20.68
CA MET A 15 -3.26 -30.68 19.25
C MET A 15 -2.82 -29.54 18.33
N ALA A 16 -2.86 -28.31 18.80
CA ALA A 16 -2.36 -27.14 18.09
C ALA A 16 -0.85 -26.89 18.30
N GLY A 17 -0.13 -27.84 18.89
CA GLY A 17 1.31 -27.76 19.13
C GLY A 17 1.70 -26.89 20.33
N LEU A 18 0.73 -26.48 21.16
CA LEU A 18 0.99 -25.65 22.34
C LEU A 18 1.12 -26.54 23.57
N LEU A 19 2.26 -27.18 23.70
CA LEU A 19 2.52 -28.21 24.73
C LEU A 19 2.78 -27.64 26.11
N THR A 20 3.23 -26.39 26.24
CA THR A 20 3.61 -25.74 27.50
C THR A 20 2.93 -24.38 27.68
N LEU A 21 2.81 -23.92 28.93
CA LEU A 21 2.34 -22.55 29.23
C LEU A 21 3.23 -21.49 28.60
N GLY A 22 4.55 -21.72 28.49
CA GLY A 22 5.50 -20.84 27.85
C GLY A 22 5.21 -20.68 26.32
N ALA A 23 4.95 -21.81 25.63
CA ALA A 23 4.59 -21.80 24.22
C ALA A 23 3.24 -21.08 23.97
N LEU A 24 2.25 -21.30 24.85
CA LEU A 24 0.98 -20.60 24.79
C LEU A 24 1.16 -19.10 25.06
N ASN A 25 1.93 -18.74 26.07
CA ASN A 25 2.23 -17.34 26.39
C ASN A 25 2.98 -16.63 25.26
N ALA A 26 3.96 -17.27 24.67
CA ALA A 26 4.67 -16.73 23.50
C ALA A 26 3.72 -16.48 22.33
N ARG A 27 2.81 -17.41 22.07
CA ARG A 27 1.80 -17.26 20.99
C ARG A 27 0.78 -16.16 21.30
N VAL A 28 0.33 -16.03 22.54
CA VAL A 28 -0.55 -14.94 23.01
C VAL A 28 0.18 -13.61 22.94
N SER A 29 1.43 -13.54 23.40
CA SER A 29 2.26 -12.34 23.38
C SER A 29 2.63 -11.88 21.98
N ALA A 30 2.67 -12.76 20.98
CA ALA A 30 2.81 -12.41 19.59
C ALA A 30 1.64 -11.59 19.04
N GLY A 31 0.53 -11.52 19.78
CA GLY A 31 -0.63 -10.67 19.50
C GLY A 31 -1.46 -11.10 18.29
N GLY A 32 -2.38 -10.23 17.88
CA GLY A 32 -3.28 -10.51 16.76
C GLY A 32 -4.36 -11.55 17.10
N ARG A 33 -4.87 -12.25 16.09
CA ARG A 33 -5.82 -13.37 16.29
C ARG A 33 -5.02 -14.67 16.59
N TRP A 34 -4.26 -14.69 17.69
CA TRP A 34 -3.41 -15.80 18.09
C TRP A 34 -4.16 -17.14 18.17
N PHE A 35 -5.47 -17.08 18.44
CA PHE A 35 -6.40 -18.21 18.50
C PHE A 35 -6.90 -18.67 17.11
N ALA A 36 -6.52 -17.97 16.03
CA ALA A 36 -6.89 -18.39 14.68
C ALA A 36 -6.26 -19.76 14.37
N GLY A 37 -7.12 -20.71 14.01
CA GLY A 37 -6.73 -22.11 13.80
C GLY A 37 -6.92 -23.02 15.01
N LEU A 38 -7.37 -22.48 16.16
CA LEU A 38 -7.78 -23.32 17.32
C LEU A 38 -9.27 -23.66 17.18
N PRO A 39 -9.67 -24.95 17.06
CA PRO A 39 -11.05 -25.34 16.93
C PRO A 39 -11.89 -24.92 18.14
N ALA A 40 -13.02 -24.23 17.89
CA ALA A 40 -13.95 -23.75 18.91
C ALA A 40 -13.38 -22.79 19.96
N VAL A 41 -12.31 -22.05 19.62
CA VAL A 41 -11.77 -20.93 20.41
C VAL A 41 -12.10 -19.62 19.69
N GLY A 42 -13.22 -19.00 20.08
CA GLY A 42 -13.60 -17.65 19.62
C GLY A 42 -12.99 -16.54 20.48
N VAL A 43 -13.27 -15.28 20.11
CA VAL A 43 -12.73 -14.06 20.77
C VAL A 43 -12.98 -14.06 22.30
N ALA A 44 -14.18 -14.43 22.74
CA ALA A 44 -14.52 -14.43 24.16
C ALA A 44 -13.70 -15.47 24.95
N LYS A 45 -13.52 -16.67 24.39
CA LYS A 45 -12.74 -17.74 25.02
C LYS A 45 -11.23 -17.42 25.00
N ALA A 46 -10.75 -16.78 23.93
CA ALA A 46 -9.38 -16.28 23.83
C ALA A 46 -9.07 -15.26 24.94
N ARG A 47 -9.94 -14.29 25.17
CA ARG A 47 -9.80 -13.31 26.27
C ARG A 47 -9.83 -13.96 27.66
N SER A 48 -10.60 -15.04 27.83
CA SER A 48 -10.61 -15.80 29.09
C SER A 48 -9.28 -16.51 29.31
N ILE A 49 -8.71 -17.11 28.26
CA ILE A 49 -7.37 -17.75 28.29
C ILE A 49 -6.29 -16.72 28.60
N GLU A 50 -6.32 -15.54 27.98
CA GLU A 50 -5.36 -14.46 28.24
C GLU A 50 -5.39 -14.01 29.69
N ARG A 51 -6.59 -13.79 30.27
CA ARG A 51 -6.74 -13.45 31.69
C ARG A 51 -6.22 -14.54 32.62
N HIS A 52 -6.53 -15.79 32.31
CA HIS A 52 -6.08 -16.91 33.12
C HIS A 52 -4.55 -17.07 33.05
N LEU A 53 -3.95 -16.93 31.86
CA LEU A 53 -2.48 -16.91 31.74
C LEU A 53 -1.83 -15.80 32.54
N ALA A 54 -2.43 -14.63 32.59
CA ALA A 54 -1.94 -13.50 33.37
C ALA A 54 -1.98 -13.75 34.89
N THR A 55 -2.83 -14.67 35.37
CA THR A 55 -2.87 -15.07 36.77
C THR A 55 -1.88 -16.19 37.08
N LEU A 56 -1.56 -17.05 36.10
CA LEU A 56 -0.68 -18.22 36.29
C LEU A 56 0.81 -17.90 36.15
N LEU A 57 1.13 -16.93 35.29
CA LEU A 57 2.52 -16.55 35.06
C LEU A 57 2.82 -15.28 35.87
N PRO A 58 3.74 -15.37 36.88
CA PRO A 58 4.21 -14.14 37.50
C PRO A 58 4.74 -13.23 36.42
N ARG A 59 4.47 -11.93 36.53
CA ARG A 59 4.99 -10.90 35.65
C ARG A 59 6.51 -11.04 35.55
N GLN A 60 6.98 -11.94 34.68
CA GLN A 60 8.38 -11.93 34.29
C GLN A 60 8.62 -10.63 33.55
N ALA A 61 9.69 -9.98 33.98
CA ALA A 61 10.30 -8.78 33.46
C ALA A 61 9.62 -8.24 32.19
N GLN A 62 8.92 -7.18 32.40
CA GLN A 62 8.40 -6.23 31.42
C GLN A 62 8.83 -6.57 29.98
N THR A 63 7.90 -7.11 29.18
CA THR A 63 7.95 -6.77 27.75
C THR A 63 8.27 -5.29 27.70
N PRO A 64 9.35 -4.86 27.02
CA PRO A 64 9.72 -3.48 27.03
C PRO A 64 8.47 -2.67 26.67
N ARG A 65 8.03 -1.84 27.62
CA ARG A 65 6.89 -0.93 27.43
C ARG A 65 7.15 -0.21 26.12
N PRO A 66 6.21 -0.19 25.16
CA PRO A 66 6.46 0.54 23.93
C PRO A 66 6.89 1.96 24.32
N LEU A 67 7.96 2.46 23.75
CA LEU A 67 8.57 3.77 24.04
C LEU A 67 7.53 4.90 24.04
N PHE A 68 6.43 4.70 23.35
CA PHE A 68 5.39 5.68 23.06
C PHE A 68 4.16 5.56 23.97
N ALA A 69 4.19 4.70 25.02
CA ALA A 69 3.00 4.40 25.83
C ALA A 69 2.65 5.46 26.89
N LEU A 70 3.52 6.41 27.22
CA LEU A 70 3.34 7.30 28.36
C LEU A 70 3.82 8.75 28.23
N SER A 71 4.38 9.14 27.11
CA SER A 71 4.65 10.58 26.87
C SER A 71 3.61 11.10 25.93
N ALA A 72 2.90 12.16 26.36
CA ALA A 72 2.23 13.03 25.41
C ALA A 72 3.26 13.39 24.34
N THR A 73 3.23 12.68 23.22
CA THR A 73 4.08 13.03 22.07
C THR A 73 3.70 14.47 21.76
N PRO A 74 4.60 15.45 21.84
CA PRO A 74 4.28 16.78 21.38
C PRO A 74 3.70 16.61 19.98
N ALA A 75 2.58 17.28 19.69
CA ALA A 75 1.98 17.24 18.37
C ALA A 75 3.01 17.79 17.38
N LEU A 76 3.86 16.90 16.85
CA LEU A 76 4.92 17.25 15.88
C LEU A 76 4.29 17.79 14.59
N PHE A 77 2.98 17.56 14.42
CA PHE A 77 2.17 18.12 13.34
C PHE A 77 0.83 18.54 13.94
N GLY A 78 0.57 19.85 13.99
CA GLY A 78 -0.75 20.40 14.29
C GLY A 78 -1.78 19.86 13.29
N ALA A 79 -3.05 19.73 13.73
CA ALA A 79 -4.15 19.43 12.84
C ALA A 79 -4.18 20.49 11.72
N PRO A 80 -4.47 20.10 10.44
CA PRO A 80 -4.57 21.08 9.37
C PRO A 80 -5.70 22.05 9.67
N SER A 81 -5.34 23.30 9.96
CA SER A 81 -6.33 24.39 10.01
C SER A 81 -6.87 24.66 8.61
N PRO A 82 -8.17 24.91 8.44
CA PRO A 82 -8.71 25.30 7.15
C PRO A 82 -8.11 26.65 6.75
N VAL A 83 -7.55 26.71 5.54
CA VAL A 83 -7.01 27.92 4.95
C VAL A 83 -8.14 28.94 4.81
N GLN A 84 -8.18 29.94 5.67
CA GLN A 84 -8.93 31.16 5.43
C GLN A 84 -8.15 32.01 4.43
N ALA A 85 -8.72 32.19 3.25
CA ALA A 85 -8.23 33.13 2.26
C ALA A 85 -8.40 34.54 2.82
N SER A 86 -7.31 35.15 3.31
CA SER A 86 -7.28 36.55 3.69
C SER A 86 -6.98 37.39 2.44
N ARG A 87 -7.96 38.17 2.03
CA ARG A 87 -7.82 39.24 1.03
C ARG A 87 -6.87 40.31 1.59
N ALA A 88 -5.75 40.49 0.95
CA ALA A 88 -4.89 41.65 1.18
C ALA A 88 -5.61 42.92 0.67
N GLN A 89 -5.87 43.85 1.55
CA GLN A 89 -6.16 45.22 1.20
C GLN A 89 -4.84 45.98 1.04
N THR A 90 -4.67 46.52 -0.15
CA THR A 90 -3.66 47.54 -0.46
C THR A 90 -4.09 48.88 0.09
N ASP A 91 -3.29 49.52 0.93
CA ASP A 91 -3.31 50.97 1.08
C ASP A 91 -1.89 51.53 1.07
N GLY A 92 -1.74 52.60 0.35
CA GLY A 92 -0.51 53.15 -0.16
C GLY A 92 0.15 54.23 0.70
N ALA A 93 1.25 54.65 0.12
CA ALA A 93 1.96 55.93 0.20
C ALA A 93 2.80 56.23 1.46
N SER A 94 4.12 56.31 1.32
CA SER A 94 4.77 57.60 1.21
C SER A 94 6.30 57.50 1.28
N GLY A 95 6.97 58.29 0.46
CA GLY A 95 8.37 58.26 0.15
C GLY A 95 9.29 58.67 1.28
N GLY A 96 10.55 58.20 1.12
CA GLY A 96 11.71 58.63 1.87
C GLY A 96 12.95 58.04 1.20
N GLN A 97 13.64 58.86 0.40
CA GLN A 97 14.96 58.57 -0.09
C GLN A 97 15.94 58.44 1.07
N VAL A 98 16.61 57.30 1.17
CA VAL A 98 17.83 57.14 1.97
C VAL A 98 18.92 56.57 1.07
N LEU A 99 20.03 57.28 1.07
CA LEU A 99 21.24 57.06 0.30
C LEU A 99 21.81 55.64 0.52
N GLU A 100 22.20 55.02 -0.58
CA GLU A 100 22.90 53.73 -0.60
C GLU A 100 24.30 53.88 -0.06
N GLU A 101 24.63 53.13 0.99
CA GLU A 101 26.01 52.79 1.33
C GLU A 101 26.35 51.46 0.66
N PRO A 102 27.49 51.33 -0.03
CA PRO A 102 27.90 50.08 -0.67
C PRO A 102 28.62 49.20 0.36
N GLY A 103 28.02 48.08 0.73
CA GLY A 103 28.76 47.06 1.48
C GLY A 103 28.05 46.22 2.55
N GLN A 104 26.75 46.04 2.47
CA GLN A 104 26.11 44.96 3.21
C GLN A 104 25.59 43.94 2.24
N THR A 105 26.26 42.78 2.20
CA THR A 105 25.69 41.56 1.60
C THR A 105 24.33 41.37 2.23
N ALA A 106 23.26 41.54 1.45
CA ALA A 106 21.91 41.33 1.92
C ALA A 106 21.85 39.94 2.54
N LEU A 107 21.64 39.89 3.87
CA LEU A 107 21.32 38.66 4.55
C LEU A 107 20.08 38.12 3.85
N ALA A 108 20.24 37.07 3.08
CA ALA A 108 19.14 36.43 2.39
C ALA A 108 18.10 36.11 3.43
N HIS A 109 16.88 36.68 3.29
CA HIS A 109 15.76 36.31 4.13
C HIS A 109 15.61 34.79 4.05
N PRO A 110 15.49 34.07 5.19
CA PRO A 110 15.28 32.65 5.14
C PRO A 110 14.05 32.35 4.30
N LEU A 111 14.18 31.45 3.33
CA LEU A 111 13.06 31.04 2.46
C LEU A 111 11.96 30.32 3.25
N LEU A 112 12.27 29.90 4.48
CA LEU A 112 11.32 29.31 5.43
C LEU A 112 11.39 30.09 6.74
N ASP A 113 10.26 30.66 7.13
CA ASP A 113 10.05 31.25 8.46
C ASP A 113 9.48 30.17 9.38
N VAL A 114 10.36 29.39 10.00
CA VAL A 114 9.99 28.23 10.83
C VAL A 114 10.96 28.07 12.00
N ASP A 115 10.41 27.74 13.17
CA ASP A 115 11.16 27.66 14.43
C ASP A 115 11.57 26.22 14.81
N SER A 116 11.13 25.21 14.06
CA SER A 116 11.36 23.81 14.42
C SER A 116 11.45 22.88 13.21
N ASP A 117 12.15 21.75 13.39
CA ASP A 117 12.20 20.67 12.41
C ASP A 117 10.80 20.17 11.99
N GLY A 118 9.86 20.13 12.94
CA GLY A 118 8.47 19.75 12.68
C GLY A 118 7.77 20.69 11.70
N GLN A 119 7.93 22.01 11.89
CA GLN A 119 7.38 23.04 11.01
C GLN A 119 8.06 23.02 9.63
N ALA A 120 9.39 22.85 9.58
CA ALA A 120 10.14 22.73 8.35
C ALA A 120 9.70 21.51 7.52
N VAL A 121 9.49 20.36 8.16
CA VAL A 121 8.94 19.15 7.53
C VAL A 121 7.51 19.38 7.05
N GLN A 122 6.68 20.07 7.81
CA GLN A 122 5.32 20.39 7.40
C GLN A 122 5.29 21.29 6.16
N SER A 123 6.15 22.31 6.10
CA SER A 123 6.31 23.17 4.92
C SER A 123 6.75 22.38 3.69
N TRP A 124 7.71 21.44 3.86
CA TRP A 124 8.11 20.52 2.79
C TRP A 124 6.94 19.67 2.28
N ILE A 125 6.12 19.14 3.17
CA ILE A 125 4.95 18.33 2.80
C ILE A 125 3.92 19.18 2.04
N GLN A 126 3.65 20.42 2.50
CA GLN A 126 2.71 21.34 1.86
C GLN A 126 3.19 21.77 0.47
N ALA A 127 4.49 22.01 0.30
CA ALA A 127 5.08 22.34 -1.01
C ALA A 127 4.99 21.20 -2.03
N ARG A 128 4.73 19.97 -1.57
CA ARG A 128 4.58 18.80 -2.44
C ARG A 128 3.12 18.43 -2.64
N VAL A 129 2.41 19.27 -3.39
CA VAL A 129 1.01 19.02 -3.77
C VAL A 129 0.89 17.65 -4.46
N GLY A 130 0.13 16.75 -3.86
CA GLY A 130 -0.05 15.39 -4.35
C GLY A 130 -1.35 14.76 -3.84
N SER A 131 -1.54 13.47 -4.14
CA SER A 131 -2.68 12.75 -3.58
C SER A 131 -2.55 12.64 -2.04
N LEU A 132 -3.68 12.62 -1.33
CA LEU A 132 -3.72 12.40 0.13
C LEU A 132 -2.93 11.16 0.57
N ALA A 133 -2.88 10.12 -0.27
CA ALA A 133 -2.09 8.92 0.00
C ALA A 133 -0.58 9.23 -0.02
N THR A 134 -0.11 10.06 -0.94
CA THR A 134 1.30 10.50 -1.02
C THR A 134 1.67 11.34 0.19
N VAL A 135 0.83 12.30 0.55
CA VAL A 135 1.01 13.14 1.74
C VAL A 135 1.13 12.29 3.00
N ARG A 136 0.22 11.34 3.21
CA ARG A 136 0.26 10.42 4.36
C ARG A 136 1.55 9.58 4.43
N VAL A 137 2.07 9.14 3.29
CA VAL A 137 3.33 8.39 3.25
C VAL A 137 4.50 9.29 3.63
N TYR A 138 4.56 10.50 3.10
CA TYR A 138 5.62 11.48 3.40
C TYR A 138 5.60 11.88 4.88
N GLN A 139 4.43 12.22 5.42
CA GLN A 139 4.25 12.49 6.84
C GLN A 139 4.73 11.33 7.73
N ARG A 140 4.36 10.11 7.36
CA ARG A 140 4.74 8.91 8.11
C ARG A 140 6.25 8.71 8.15
N GLU A 141 6.94 8.81 7.01
CA GLU A 141 8.39 8.56 6.98
C GLU A 141 9.17 9.70 7.64
N ALA A 142 8.78 10.95 7.44
CA ALA A 142 9.37 12.08 8.15
C ALA A 142 9.15 12.00 9.66
N HIS A 143 7.94 11.65 10.11
CA HIS A 143 7.63 11.46 11.52
C HIS A 143 8.48 10.34 12.15
N ARG A 144 8.71 9.24 11.43
CA ARG A 144 9.59 8.14 11.88
C ARG A 144 11.03 8.61 12.10
N LEU A 145 11.55 9.45 11.20
CA LEU A 145 12.88 10.02 11.36
C LEU A 145 12.95 10.96 12.57
N LEU A 146 12.00 11.89 12.72
CA LEU A 146 11.98 12.82 13.86
C LEU A 146 11.89 12.06 15.20
N LEU A 147 11.05 11.03 15.28
CA LEU A 147 11.00 10.16 16.46
C LEU A 147 12.31 9.42 16.69
N TRP A 148 12.96 8.92 15.61
CA TRP A 148 14.25 8.26 15.74
C TRP A 148 15.33 9.22 16.25
N LEU A 149 15.39 10.43 15.76
CA LEU A 149 16.27 11.48 16.28
C LEU A 149 16.00 11.76 17.76
N GLN A 150 14.73 11.87 18.14
CA GLN A 150 14.32 12.12 19.52
C GLN A 150 14.73 11.01 20.48
N TYR A 151 14.52 9.73 20.12
CA TYR A 151 14.65 8.61 21.06
C TYR A 151 15.97 7.83 20.93
N GLU A 152 16.55 7.77 19.74
CA GLU A 152 17.79 7.02 19.50
C GLU A 152 19.01 7.95 19.37
N ARG A 153 18.78 9.26 19.14
CA ARG A 153 19.84 10.27 18.99
C ARG A 153 19.71 11.42 19.99
N GLN A 154 19.10 11.17 21.15
CA GLN A 154 19.03 12.08 22.29
C GLN A 154 18.43 13.46 21.97
N GLY A 155 17.47 13.53 21.04
CA GLY A 155 16.84 14.78 20.62
C GLY A 155 17.64 15.59 19.61
N ALA A 156 18.56 14.97 18.88
CA ALA A 156 19.28 15.65 17.79
C ALA A 156 18.32 16.23 16.76
N THR A 157 18.67 17.39 16.20
CA THR A 157 17.92 18.06 15.14
C THR A 157 18.31 17.55 13.75
N LEU A 158 17.51 17.88 12.73
CA LEU A 158 17.83 17.59 11.33
C LEU A 158 19.16 18.24 10.91
N ALA A 159 19.47 19.44 11.42
CA ALA A 159 20.71 20.15 11.13
C ALA A 159 21.96 19.49 11.75
N GLN A 160 21.79 18.75 12.84
CA GLN A 160 22.87 18.03 13.51
C GLN A 160 23.13 16.64 12.91
N MET A 161 22.27 16.20 12.00
CA MET A 161 22.37 14.87 11.39
C MET A 161 23.54 14.80 10.42
N GLY A 162 24.51 13.92 10.69
CA GLY A 162 25.67 13.67 9.84
C GLY A 162 25.56 12.40 9.01
N VAL A 163 26.62 12.09 8.25
CA VAL A 163 26.72 10.89 7.41
C VAL A 163 26.59 9.60 8.24
N ALA A 164 27.19 9.58 9.43
CA ALA A 164 27.09 8.43 10.35
C ALA A 164 25.65 8.19 10.80
N ASP A 165 24.86 9.26 11.02
CA ASP A 165 23.45 9.16 11.40
C ASP A 165 22.58 8.63 10.27
N CYS A 166 22.87 9.02 9.02
CA CYS A 166 22.21 8.44 7.86
C CYS A 166 22.42 6.92 7.80
N GLY A 167 23.67 6.46 7.98
CA GLY A 167 23.98 5.04 8.05
C GLY A 167 23.27 4.32 9.20
N ALA A 168 23.28 4.93 10.39
CA ALA A 168 22.60 4.39 11.58
C ALA A 168 21.07 4.30 11.38
N PHE A 169 20.45 5.31 10.76
CA PHE A 169 19.02 5.28 10.45
C PHE A 169 18.68 4.21 9.40
N MET A 170 19.52 4.03 8.39
CA MET A 170 19.36 2.95 7.40
C MET A 170 19.43 1.57 8.07
N ALA A 171 20.40 1.35 8.94
CA ALA A 171 20.53 0.11 9.71
C ALA A 171 19.33 -0.12 10.65
N PHE A 172 18.85 0.93 11.30
CA PHE A 172 17.64 0.91 12.12
C PHE A 172 16.40 0.50 11.33
N LEU A 173 16.19 1.03 10.12
CA LEU A 173 15.06 0.65 9.27
C LEU A 173 15.09 -0.82 8.83
N GLN A 174 16.30 -1.40 8.69
CA GLN A 174 16.49 -2.81 8.36
C GLN A 174 16.22 -3.73 9.56
N ASN A 175 16.51 -3.27 10.78
CA ASN A 175 16.43 -4.02 12.02
C ASN A 175 15.67 -3.23 13.10
N ILE A 176 14.38 -3.01 12.88
CA ILE A 176 13.54 -2.23 13.79
C ILE A 176 13.40 -2.94 15.14
N PRO A 177 13.82 -2.33 16.26
CA PRO A 177 13.69 -2.93 17.58
C PRO A 177 12.21 -3.19 17.95
N PRO A 178 11.90 -4.27 18.69
CA PRO A 178 10.52 -4.61 19.08
C PRO A 178 9.75 -3.48 19.76
N ARG A 179 10.45 -2.63 20.55
CA ARG A 179 9.87 -1.46 21.23
C ARG A 179 9.28 -0.42 20.27
N TRP A 180 9.68 -0.43 18.99
CA TRP A 180 9.19 0.46 17.94
C TRP A 180 8.03 -0.15 17.14
N ILE A 181 7.60 -1.36 17.46
CA ILE A 181 6.58 -2.10 16.71
C ILE A 181 5.34 -2.30 17.57
N SER A 182 4.18 -1.97 17.04
CA SER A 182 2.88 -2.29 17.64
C SER A 182 1.85 -2.62 16.58
N ARG A 183 1.04 -3.66 16.83
CA ARG A 183 -0.11 -4.03 16.00
C ARG A 183 -1.43 -3.48 16.56
N ALA A 184 -1.40 -2.80 17.71
CA ALA A 184 -2.58 -2.17 18.28
C ALA A 184 -3.16 -1.12 17.32
N ARG A 185 -4.49 -1.01 17.28
CA ARG A 185 -5.19 0.04 16.51
C ARG A 185 -5.29 1.32 17.35
N ALA A 186 -4.15 1.83 17.78
CA ALA A 186 -4.07 3.08 18.52
C ALA A 186 -3.60 4.21 17.60
N ALA A 187 -4.04 5.43 17.87
CA ALA A 187 -3.57 6.63 17.18
C ALA A 187 -2.24 7.13 17.80
N PRO A 188 -1.45 7.95 17.10
CA PRO A 188 -0.27 8.60 17.66
C PRO A 188 -0.60 9.29 19.01
N GLY A 189 0.23 9.05 20.02
CA GLY A 189 0.05 9.57 21.37
C GLY A 189 -0.89 8.75 22.27
N GLN A 190 -1.56 7.73 21.75
CA GLN A 190 -2.37 6.81 22.56
C GLN A 190 -1.56 5.62 23.06
N GLU A 191 -1.97 5.07 24.19
CA GLU A 191 -1.34 3.86 24.75
C GLU A 191 -1.37 2.70 23.74
N GLY A 192 -0.24 2.01 23.62
CA GLY A 192 -0.09 0.90 22.68
C GLY A 192 0.23 1.31 21.24
N TRP A 193 0.33 2.61 20.94
CA TRP A 193 0.78 3.05 19.62
C TRP A 193 2.30 2.88 19.46
N ALA A 194 2.72 2.55 18.22
CA ALA A 194 4.12 2.62 17.80
C ALA A 194 4.21 2.96 16.30
N PRO A 195 5.35 3.56 15.85
CA PRO A 195 5.50 4.03 14.46
C PRO A 195 5.48 2.92 13.42
N PHE A 196 5.76 1.69 13.82
CA PHE A 196 5.83 0.55 12.91
C PHE A 196 4.80 -0.53 13.30
N ARG A 197 4.28 -1.22 12.30
CA ARG A 197 3.37 -2.38 12.46
C ARG A 197 4.10 -3.72 12.41
N GLY A 198 5.37 -3.71 12.02
CA GLY A 198 6.24 -4.85 11.87
C GLY A 198 7.54 -4.46 11.16
N PRO A 199 8.45 -5.42 10.94
CA PRO A 199 9.65 -5.21 10.15
C PRO A 199 9.32 -4.67 8.75
N LEU A 200 10.19 -3.85 8.20
CA LEU A 200 10.04 -3.34 6.85
C LEU A 200 10.65 -4.32 5.83
N SER A 201 10.03 -4.40 4.66
CA SER A 201 10.66 -5.05 3.51
C SER A 201 11.78 -4.16 2.93
N HIS A 202 12.73 -4.75 2.19
CA HIS A 202 13.78 -3.99 1.48
C HIS A 202 13.21 -2.87 0.61
N ALA A 203 12.11 -3.14 -0.11
CA ALA A 203 11.42 -2.12 -0.92
C ALA A 203 10.87 -0.97 -0.07
N SER A 204 10.33 -1.27 1.12
CA SER A 204 9.82 -0.26 2.05
C SER A 204 10.95 0.55 2.68
N CYS A 205 12.07 -0.07 3.03
CA CYS A 205 13.26 0.63 3.50
C CYS A 205 13.79 1.60 2.42
N ARG A 206 13.94 1.12 1.18
CA ARG A 206 14.37 1.94 0.05
C ARG A 206 13.44 3.12 -0.19
N GLN A 207 12.12 2.90 -0.15
CA GLN A 207 11.13 3.97 -0.28
C GLN A 207 11.27 5.01 0.84
N ALA A 208 11.42 4.59 2.08
CA ALA A 208 11.60 5.49 3.21
C ALA A 208 12.86 6.35 3.03
N ILE A 209 14.00 5.74 2.69
CA ILE A 209 15.26 6.43 2.44
C ILE A 209 15.12 7.44 1.30
N THR A 210 14.52 7.07 0.17
CA THR A 210 14.28 7.97 -0.97
C THR A 210 13.45 9.19 -0.56
N ILE A 211 12.42 8.99 0.26
CA ILE A 211 11.56 10.08 0.75
C ILE A 211 12.36 11.02 1.65
N ILE A 212 13.13 10.47 2.60
CA ILE A 212 13.94 11.25 3.54
C ILE A 212 15.05 12.02 2.80
N ALA A 213 15.76 11.38 1.88
CA ALA A 213 16.77 12.05 1.06
C ALA A 213 16.18 13.20 0.24
N SER A 214 14.95 13.01 -0.31
CA SER A 214 14.22 14.05 -1.01
C SER A 214 13.79 15.20 -0.10
N MET A 215 13.46 14.91 1.17
CA MET A 215 13.15 15.92 2.19
C MET A 215 14.39 16.77 2.48
N PHE A 216 15.53 16.14 2.76
CA PHE A 216 16.78 16.86 3.03
C PHE A 216 17.24 17.72 1.84
N ALA A 217 17.12 17.23 0.61
CA ALA A 217 17.44 18.00 -0.58
C ALA A 217 16.58 19.26 -0.70
N TRP A 218 15.27 19.16 -0.40
CA TRP A 218 14.39 20.31 -0.41
C TRP A 218 14.67 21.27 0.74
N LEU A 219 14.90 20.78 1.97
CA LEU A 219 15.22 21.61 3.13
C LEU A 219 16.56 22.36 2.93
N GLN A 220 17.54 21.74 2.25
CA GLN A 220 18.77 22.42 1.86
C GLN A 220 18.51 23.50 0.80
N SER A 221 17.72 23.19 -0.23
CA SER A 221 17.34 24.18 -1.25
C SER A 221 16.53 25.34 -0.67
N ALA A 222 15.75 25.09 0.37
CA ALA A 222 14.99 26.09 1.12
C ALA A 222 15.86 26.84 2.17
N GLN A 223 17.16 26.59 2.21
CA GLN A 223 18.14 27.20 3.13
C GLN A 223 17.85 26.96 4.64
N TYR A 224 16.99 25.98 4.95
CA TYR A 224 16.78 25.53 6.33
C TYR A 224 17.97 24.68 6.82
N LEU A 225 18.54 23.85 5.95
CA LEU A 225 19.75 23.07 6.22
C LEU A 225 20.91 23.60 5.40
N THR A 226 22.08 23.80 6.04
CA THR A 226 23.30 24.21 5.36
C THR A 226 23.89 23.05 4.55
N VAL A 227 23.83 21.83 5.09
CA VAL A 227 24.42 20.63 4.50
C VAL A 227 23.38 19.51 4.40
N ASN A 228 23.46 18.73 3.34
CA ASN A 228 22.65 17.51 3.14
C ASN A 228 23.56 16.27 3.21
N PRO A 229 23.59 15.54 4.32
CA PRO A 229 24.47 14.38 4.49
C PRO A 229 24.07 13.20 3.58
N TRP A 230 22.81 13.12 3.12
CA TRP A 230 22.31 12.04 2.27
C TRP A 230 22.96 12.00 0.88
N VAL A 231 23.57 13.12 0.42
CA VAL A 231 24.30 13.17 -0.85
C VAL A 231 25.57 12.32 -0.80
N LEU A 232 26.15 12.18 0.39
CA LEU A 232 27.41 11.48 0.63
C LEU A 232 27.23 9.99 0.99
N VAL A 233 25.99 9.54 1.13
CA VAL A 233 25.68 8.16 1.55
C VAL A 233 25.23 7.32 0.37
N ASN A 234 25.81 6.13 0.24
CA ASN A 234 25.26 5.13 -0.67
C ASN A 234 23.90 4.64 -0.14
N GLN A 235 22.83 5.01 -0.82
CA GLN A 235 21.45 4.69 -0.45
C GLN A 235 21.03 3.27 -0.87
N ALA A 236 21.95 2.44 -1.35
CA ALA A 236 21.66 1.05 -1.67
C ALA A 236 21.33 0.27 -0.39
N THR A 237 20.15 -0.29 -0.32
CA THR A 237 19.69 -1.13 0.81
C THR A 237 20.04 -2.60 0.60
N GLY A 238 21.32 -2.92 0.36
CA GLY A 238 21.78 -4.28 0.07
C GLY A 238 21.26 -4.81 -1.28
N ASP A 239 21.82 -5.93 -1.70
CA ASP A 239 21.31 -6.65 -2.88
C ASP A 239 19.85 -6.99 -2.66
N ASP A 240 18.98 -6.42 -3.49
CA ASP A 240 17.62 -6.92 -3.63
C ASP A 240 17.73 -8.37 -4.13
N PRO A 241 17.52 -9.41 -3.30
CA PRO A 241 17.56 -10.79 -3.78
C PRO A 241 16.46 -11.04 -4.79
N GLY A 242 15.78 -10.01 -5.18
CA GLY A 242 14.63 -10.11 -6.00
C GLY A 242 14.58 -9.17 -7.17
N HIS A 243 15.38 -9.37 -8.13
CA HIS A 243 14.81 -9.65 -9.43
C HIS A 243 14.07 -11.01 -9.39
N LYS A 244 13.37 -11.32 -8.28
CA LYS A 244 12.33 -12.32 -8.25
C LYS A 244 11.31 -11.87 -9.26
N MET A 245 11.30 -12.55 -10.38
CA MET A 245 10.52 -12.27 -11.57
C MET A 245 9.15 -11.74 -11.19
N LEU A 246 8.71 -10.66 -11.83
CA LEU A 246 7.34 -10.14 -11.72
C LEU A 246 6.28 -11.21 -12.02
N ASP A 247 6.65 -12.30 -12.66
CA ASP A 247 5.89 -13.55 -12.79
C ASP A 247 5.41 -14.09 -11.43
N SER A 248 6.10 -13.78 -10.33
CA SER A 248 5.67 -14.20 -8.99
C SER A 248 4.35 -13.56 -8.54
N LYS A 249 3.93 -12.43 -9.14
CA LYS A 249 2.71 -11.69 -8.78
C LYS A 249 1.64 -11.69 -9.87
N ALA A 250 1.67 -12.66 -10.76
CA ALA A 250 0.63 -12.87 -11.78
C ALA A 250 -0.06 -14.21 -11.56
N LEU A 251 -1.33 -14.31 -11.93
CA LEU A 251 -2.04 -15.58 -12.00
C LEU A 251 -1.61 -16.28 -13.30
N SER A 252 -1.22 -17.53 -13.20
CA SER A 252 -1.01 -18.38 -14.38
C SER A 252 -2.34 -18.57 -15.15
N LYS A 253 -2.26 -19.02 -16.41
CA LYS A 253 -3.47 -19.36 -17.18
C LYS A 253 -4.29 -20.43 -16.46
N ALA A 254 -3.63 -21.46 -15.92
CA ALA A 254 -4.28 -22.53 -15.16
C ALA A 254 -4.95 -21.98 -13.88
N ALA A 255 -4.26 -21.12 -13.11
CA ALA A 255 -4.82 -20.51 -11.93
C ALA A 255 -6.06 -19.64 -12.22
N MET A 256 -6.02 -18.83 -13.28
CA MET A 256 -7.17 -18.02 -13.67
C MET A 256 -8.36 -18.90 -14.09
N LEU A 257 -8.13 -19.98 -14.84
CA LEU A 257 -9.17 -20.91 -15.23
C LEU A 257 -9.79 -21.62 -14.03
N GLU A 258 -8.99 -22.09 -13.08
CA GLU A 258 -9.49 -22.72 -11.85
C GLU A 258 -10.30 -21.75 -10.98
N VAL A 259 -9.83 -20.50 -10.87
CA VAL A 259 -10.58 -19.46 -10.14
C VAL A 259 -11.92 -19.17 -10.80
N LEU A 260 -11.95 -19.00 -12.13
CA LEU A 260 -13.21 -18.75 -12.87
C LEU A 260 -14.14 -19.95 -12.79
N ARG A 261 -13.62 -21.19 -12.95
CA ARG A 261 -14.41 -22.42 -12.79
C ARG A 261 -15.06 -22.48 -11.40
N TYR A 262 -14.29 -22.20 -10.34
CA TYR A 262 -14.83 -22.16 -8.99
C TYR A 262 -15.96 -21.14 -8.84
N ILE A 263 -15.82 -19.95 -9.43
CA ILE A 263 -16.83 -18.90 -9.40
C ILE A 263 -18.09 -19.34 -10.18
N ASP A 264 -17.90 -19.93 -11.36
CA ASP A 264 -19.00 -20.27 -12.27
C ASP A 264 -19.89 -21.42 -11.74
N VAL A 265 -19.38 -22.30 -10.88
CA VAL A 265 -20.19 -23.36 -10.23
C VAL A 265 -20.90 -22.88 -8.95
N GLN A 266 -20.62 -21.68 -8.45
CA GLN A 266 -21.37 -21.14 -7.33
C GLN A 266 -22.78 -20.70 -7.76
N LEU A 267 -23.72 -20.69 -6.81
CA LEU A 267 -25.06 -20.17 -7.05
C LEU A 267 -25.03 -18.72 -7.53
N PRO A 268 -25.90 -18.31 -8.44
CA PRO A 268 -26.06 -16.92 -8.86
C PRO A 268 -26.25 -16.01 -7.66
N SER A 269 -25.52 -14.91 -7.65
CA SER A 269 -25.62 -13.91 -6.59
C SER A 269 -24.89 -12.61 -7.01
N PRO A 270 -25.28 -11.44 -6.47
CA PRO A 270 -24.58 -10.19 -6.72
C PRO A 270 -23.08 -10.25 -6.37
N SER A 271 -22.72 -11.03 -5.35
CA SER A 271 -21.33 -11.25 -4.96
C SER A 271 -20.53 -12.02 -6.01
N ARG A 272 -21.14 -13.06 -6.61
CA ARG A 272 -20.56 -13.85 -7.69
C ARG A 272 -20.39 -13.01 -8.96
N ALA A 273 -21.41 -12.30 -9.38
CA ALA A 273 -21.35 -11.44 -10.57
C ALA A 273 -20.28 -10.34 -10.40
N ARG A 274 -20.20 -9.74 -9.21
CA ARG A 274 -19.19 -8.73 -8.88
C ARG A 274 -17.76 -9.26 -9.01
N ILE A 275 -17.45 -10.43 -8.43
CA ILE A 275 -16.08 -10.96 -8.52
C ILE A 275 -15.73 -11.36 -9.94
N ARG A 276 -16.67 -11.96 -10.68
CA ARG A 276 -16.48 -12.32 -12.08
C ARG A 276 -16.20 -11.08 -12.95
N PHE A 277 -16.97 -10.01 -12.76
CA PHE A 277 -16.74 -8.72 -13.38
C PHE A 277 -15.36 -8.17 -13.04
N ILE A 278 -14.99 -8.11 -11.76
CA ILE A 278 -13.68 -7.57 -11.35
C ILE A 278 -12.53 -8.35 -12.02
N LEU A 279 -12.59 -9.68 -12.02
CA LEU A 279 -11.52 -10.51 -12.60
C LEU A 279 -11.36 -10.27 -14.10
N LEU A 280 -12.46 -10.33 -14.84
CA LEU A 280 -12.42 -10.24 -16.30
C LEU A 280 -12.22 -8.82 -16.81
N PHE A 281 -12.90 -7.84 -16.18
CA PHE A 281 -12.86 -6.46 -16.63
C PHE A 281 -11.53 -5.77 -16.25
N VAL A 282 -11.10 -5.92 -14.98
CA VAL A 282 -9.84 -5.30 -14.53
C VAL A 282 -8.63 -5.93 -15.23
N GLU A 283 -8.66 -7.23 -15.50
CA GLU A 283 -7.63 -7.87 -16.31
C GLU A 283 -7.58 -7.26 -17.71
N ALA A 284 -8.72 -7.17 -18.39
CA ALA A 284 -8.79 -6.72 -19.80
C ALA A 284 -8.48 -5.23 -19.97
N VAL A 285 -9.11 -4.37 -19.15
CA VAL A 285 -9.05 -2.90 -19.28
C VAL A 285 -7.85 -2.30 -18.54
N ARG A 286 -7.22 -3.07 -17.66
CA ARG A 286 -6.00 -2.66 -16.93
C ARG A 286 -6.19 -1.52 -15.95
N LEU A 287 -7.35 -1.39 -15.36
CA LEU A 287 -7.60 -0.35 -14.38
C LEU A 287 -6.72 -0.50 -13.15
N ARG A 288 -6.17 0.62 -12.65
CA ARG A 288 -5.64 0.70 -11.29
C ARG A 288 -6.79 0.67 -10.30
N SER A 289 -6.54 0.25 -9.07
CA SER A 289 -7.62 0.21 -8.06
C SER A 289 -8.31 1.58 -7.90
N ALA A 290 -7.56 2.67 -7.90
CA ALA A 290 -8.13 4.01 -7.83
C ALA A 290 -8.97 4.36 -9.07
N GLU A 291 -8.52 3.98 -10.27
CA GLU A 291 -9.24 4.18 -11.53
C GLU A 291 -10.55 3.38 -11.54
N LEU A 292 -10.52 2.12 -11.10
CA LEU A 292 -11.72 1.27 -10.97
C LEU A 292 -12.76 1.87 -10.01
N LEU A 293 -12.29 2.41 -8.87
CA LEU A 293 -13.17 2.94 -7.83
C LEU A 293 -13.77 4.30 -8.17
N SER A 294 -13.12 5.08 -9.04
CA SER A 294 -13.60 6.39 -9.48
C SER A 294 -14.37 6.35 -10.80
N ALA A 295 -14.30 5.25 -11.53
CA ALA A 295 -14.93 5.12 -12.84
C ALA A 295 -16.45 5.01 -12.75
N THR A 296 -17.12 5.56 -13.75
CA THR A 296 -18.57 5.51 -13.96
C THR A 296 -18.91 4.76 -15.25
N LEU A 297 -20.17 4.44 -15.45
CA LEU A 297 -20.64 3.85 -16.71
C LEU A 297 -20.56 4.84 -17.86
N GLY A 298 -20.62 6.15 -17.59
CA GLY A 298 -20.44 7.21 -18.60
C GLY A 298 -19.02 7.28 -19.18
N ASP A 299 -18.04 6.63 -18.57
CA ASP A 299 -16.70 6.52 -19.13
C ASP A 299 -16.59 5.46 -20.24
N LEU A 300 -17.63 4.62 -20.41
CA LEU A 300 -17.73 3.64 -21.50
C LEU A 300 -18.38 4.26 -22.72
N ARG A 301 -17.80 4.03 -23.91
CA ARG A 301 -18.30 4.52 -25.19
C ARG A 301 -18.22 3.44 -26.25
N MET A 302 -19.20 3.41 -27.13
CA MET A 302 -19.13 2.65 -28.36
C MET A 302 -18.52 3.54 -29.44
N GLU A 303 -17.43 3.09 -30.01
CA GLU A 303 -16.79 3.71 -31.18
C GLU A 303 -16.93 2.79 -32.41
N THR A 304 -16.50 3.22 -33.58
CA THR A 304 -16.61 2.46 -34.83
C THR A 304 -15.93 1.08 -34.72
N GLU A 305 -14.79 1.02 -34.04
CA GLU A 305 -13.97 -0.18 -33.89
C GLU A 305 -14.38 -1.04 -32.69
N GLY A 306 -15.32 -0.57 -31.85
CA GLY A 306 -15.81 -1.30 -30.70
C GLY A 306 -15.89 -0.49 -29.40
N TRP A 307 -16.09 -1.17 -28.30
CA TRP A 307 -16.21 -0.53 -27.00
C TRP A 307 -14.85 -0.09 -26.45
N VAL A 308 -14.83 1.15 -25.98
CA VAL A 308 -13.68 1.76 -25.31
C VAL A 308 -14.09 2.35 -23.97
N MET A 309 -13.11 2.51 -23.10
CA MET A 309 -13.27 3.16 -21.80
C MET A 309 -12.29 4.32 -21.67
N GLN A 310 -12.82 5.50 -21.35
CA GLN A 310 -12.03 6.64 -20.95
C GLN A 310 -11.53 6.41 -19.51
N VAL A 311 -10.22 6.34 -19.31
CA VAL A 311 -9.62 6.09 -18.01
C VAL A 311 -8.93 7.35 -17.51
N HIS A 312 -9.41 7.86 -16.38
CA HIS A 312 -8.87 9.06 -15.74
C HIS A 312 -7.73 8.70 -14.79
N GLY A 313 -6.50 8.99 -15.19
CA GLY A 313 -5.29 8.68 -14.45
C GLY A 313 -4.82 9.79 -13.50
N LYS A 314 -3.85 9.50 -12.64
CA LYS A 314 -3.24 10.49 -11.75
C LYS A 314 -2.56 11.62 -12.53
N GLY A 315 -2.83 12.88 -12.18
CA GLY A 315 -2.17 14.06 -12.73
C GLY A 315 -2.58 14.34 -14.19
N THR A 316 -3.88 14.30 -14.48
CA THR A 316 -4.46 14.62 -15.82
C THR A 316 -4.05 13.66 -16.95
N LYS A 317 -3.38 12.55 -16.64
CA LYS A 317 -3.00 11.54 -17.64
C LYS A 317 -4.19 10.64 -17.95
N ASN A 318 -5.00 11.07 -18.91
CA ASN A 318 -6.10 10.27 -19.42
C ASN A 318 -5.60 9.30 -20.48
N ARG A 319 -6.26 8.15 -20.61
CA ARG A 319 -6.07 7.20 -21.69
C ARG A 319 -7.39 6.59 -22.12
N VAL A 320 -7.43 6.14 -23.35
CA VAL A 320 -8.51 5.29 -23.84
C VAL A 320 -8.04 3.83 -23.78
N ALA A 321 -8.86 2.97 -23.22
CA ALA A 321 -8.58 1.54 -23.14
C ALA A 321 -9.65 0.76 -23.89
N ALA A 322 -9.24 -0.18 -24.74
CA ALA A 322 -10.16 -1.07 -25.43
C ALA A 322 -10.83 -2.03 -24.43
N VAL A 323 -12.14 -2.28 -24.63
CA VAL A 323 -12.93 -3.16 -23.79
C VAL A 323 -13.38 -4.39 -24.60
N PRO A 324 -12.72 -5.54 -24.45
CA PRO A 324 -13.06 -6.76 -25.17
C PRO A 324 -14.45 -7.27 -24.80
N ALA A 325 -15.10 -7.99 -25.73
CA ALA A 325 -16.46 -8.54 -25.54
C ALA A 325 -16.64 -9.33 -24.26
N GLN A 326 -15.68 -10.16 -23.89
CA GLN A 326 -15.73 -10.94 -22.64
C GLN A 326 -15.82 -10.06 -21.39
N ALA A 327 -15.14 -8.92 -21.37
CA ALA A 327 -15.20 -7.95 -20.27
C ALA A 327 -16.57 -7.24 -20.24
N LEU A 328 -17.12 -6.91 -21.41
CA LEU A 328 -18.45 -6.32 -21.54
C LEU A 328 -19.54 -7.28 -21.06
N HIS A 329 -19.48 -8.55 -21.44
CA HIS A 329 -20.42 -9.54 -20.95
C HIS A 329 -20.39 -9.66 -19.43
N ALA A 330 -19.21 -9.70 -18.83
CA ALA A 330 -19.08 -9.76 -17.37
C ALA A 330 -19.61 -8.48 -16.69
N LEU A 331 -19.44 -7.31 -17.32
CA LEU A 331 -20.07 -6.07 -16.85
C LEU A 331 -21.57 -6.13 -16.97
N GLN A 332 -22.11 -6.59 -18.11
CA GLN A 332 -23.55 -6.74 -18.33
C GLN A 332 -24.21 -7.64 -17.27
N ASP A 333 -23.63 -8.81 -17.00
CA ASP A 333 -24.09 -9.73 -15.95
C ASP A 333 -24.12 -9.04 -14.59
N TYR A 334 -23.06 -8.27 -14.29
CA TYR A 334 -22.98 -7.53 -13.02
C TYR A 334 -24.00 -6.40 -12.91
N LEU A 335 -24.32 -5.71 -14.01
CA LEU A 335 -25.35 -4.67 -14.03
C LEU A 335 -26.75 -5.24 -13.86
N LEU A 336 -27.05 -6.38 -14.47
CA LEU A 336 -28.31 -7.10 -14.29
C LEU A 336 -28.51 -7.48 -12.82
N GLU A 337 -27.49 -8.02 -12.16
CA GLU A 337 -27.55 -8.36 -10.73
C GLU A 337 -27.67 -7.11 -9.80
N ARG A 338 -27.33 -5.92 -10.31
CA ARG A 338 -27.56 -4.63 -9.63
C ARG A 338 -28.95 -4.05 -9.89
N GLY A 339 -29.75 -4.65 -10.78
CA GLY A 339 -31.03 -4.12 -11.20
C GLY A 339 -30.95 -2.90 -12.14
N LEU A 340 -29.81 -2.67 -12.78
CA LEU A 340 -29.59 -1.52 -13.66
C LEU A 340 -29.89 -1.79 -15.14
N GLY A 341 -30.26 -3.02 -15.49
CA GLY A 341 -30.54 -3.39 -16.87
C GLY A 341 -29.30 -3.50 -17.75
N SER A 342 -29.39 -3.08 -19.00
CA SER A 342 -28.28 -3.11 -19.94
C SER A 342 -27.31 -1.93 -19.74
N ILE A 343 -26.09 -2.02 -20.31
CA ILE A 343 -25.11 -0.93 -20.30
C ILE A 343 -25.71 0.37 -20.88
N GLN A 344 -26.56 0.26 -21.90
CA GLN A 344 -27.21 1.40 -22.53
C GLN A 344 -28.36 2.00 -21.71
N GLN A 345 -29.00 1.19 -20.86
CA GLN A 345 -30.11 1.61 -20.00
C GLN A 345 -29.65 2.14 -18.65
N ALA A 346 -28.49 1.70 -18.20
CA ALA A 346 -27.95 2.11 -16.92
C ALA A 346 -27.58 3.60 -16.89
N PRO A 347 -27.82 4.31 -15.76
CA PRO A 347 -27.47 5.72 -15.64
C PRO A 347 -25.96 5.94 -15.85
N PRO A 348 -25.53 6.89 -16.70
CA PRO A 348 -24.12 7.16 -16.95
C PRO A 348 -23.34 7.53 -15.67
N ALA A 349 -24.00 8.19 -14.72
CA ALA A 349 -23.41 8.57 -13.44
C ALA A 349 -23.22 7.40 -12.46
N ALA A 350 -23.80 6.22 -12.77
CA ALA A 350 -23.66 5.04 -11.90
C ALA A 350 -22.17 4.62 -11.83
N PRO A 351 -21.66 4.31 -10.62
CA PRO A 351 -20.28 3.84 -10.49
C PRO A 351 -20.08 2.52 -11.22
N LEU A 352 -18.94 2.37 -11.89
CA LEU A 352 -18.58 1.13 -12.58
C LEU A 352 -18.57 -0.04 -11.59
N LEU A 353 -18.06 0.20 -10.37
CA LEU A 353 -18.10 -0.76 -9.26
C LEU A 353 -18.79 -0.12 -8.04
N ALA A 354 -19.96 -0.61 -7.69
CA ALA A 354 -20.82 -0.04 -6.65
C ALA A 354 -20.64 -0.70 -5.28
N SER A 355 -21.18 -0.07 -4.25
CA SER A 355 -21.40 -0.66 -2.94
C SER A 355 -22.31 -1.91 -3.04
N ALA A 356 -22.19 -2.81 -2.06
CA ALA A 356 -23.09 -3.95 -1.96
C ALA A 356 -24.48 -3.55 -1.41
N LEU A 357 -24.57 -2.42 -0.73
CA LEU A 357 -25.76 -1.92 -0.07
C LEU A 357 -26.55 -0.94 -0.93
N ASP A 358 -25.88 -0.27 -1.86
CA ASP A 358 -26.47 0.74 -2.72
C ASP A 358 -25.87 0.64 -4.13
N PRO A 359 -26.67 0.29 -5.15
CA PRO A 359 -26.19 0.14 -6.52
C PRO A 359 -25.72 1.45 -7.16
N MET A 360 -26.06 2.62 -6.59
CA MET A 360 -25.65 3.94 -7.08
C MET A 360 -24.52 4.56 -6.26
N ALA A 361 -24.11 3.96 -5.15
CA ALA A 361 -23.02 4.45 -4.33
C ALA A 361 -21.68 3.77 -4.70
N PRO A 362 -20.55 4.51 -4.75
CA PRO A 362 -19.25 3.93 -5.00
C PRO A 362 -18.80 3.03 -3.84
N VAL A 363 -18.01 2.01 -4.13
CA VAL A 363 -17.45 1.11 -3.12
C VAL A 363 -16.08 1.60 -2.65
N GLY A 364 -15.76 1.40 -1.36
CA GLY A 364 -14.45 1.71 -0.80
C GLY A 364 -13.38 0.66 -1.14
N TYR A 365 -12.11 1.08 -1.19
CA TYR A 365 -10.98 0.21 -1.51
C TYR A 365 -10.89 -1.04 -0.61
N GLN A 366 -11.08 -0.87 0.69
CA GLN A 366 -10.98 -1.96 1.65
C GLN A 366 -12.02 -3.05 1.39
N ALA A 367 -13.26 -2.66 1.08
CA ALA A 367 -14.34 -3.60 0.77
C ALA A 367 -14.04 -4.41 -0.51
N VAL A 368 -13.51 -3.76 -1.56
CA VAL A 368 -13.07 -4.45 -2.78
C VAL A 368 -11.91 -5.41 -2.50
N TYR A 369 -10.92 -4.95 -1.73
CA TYR A 369 -9.77 -5.78 -1.36
C TYR A 369 -10.21 -7.05 -0.60
N GLU A 370 -11.06 -6.90 0.40
CA GLU A 370 -11.57 -8.03 1.18
C GLU A 370 -12.44 -8.97 0.35
N HIS A 371 -13.27 -8.42 -0.52
CA HIS A 371 -14.11 -9.18 -1.44
C HIS A 371 -13.27 -10.05 -2.39
N VAL A 372 -12.32 -9.44 -3.09
CA VAL A 372 -11.42 -10.15 -4.02
C VAL A 372 -10.59 -11.19 -3.29
N ARG A 373 -9.98 -10.81 -2.16
CA ARG A 373 -9.18 -11.73 -1.36
C ARG A 373 -9.99 -12.92 -0.85
N GLY A 374 -11.22 -12.68 -0.38
CA GLY A 374 -12.11 -13.73 0.11
C GLY A 374 -12.44 -14.76 -0.98
N TRP A 375 -12.78 -14.29 -2.18
CA TRP A 375 -13.06 -15.17 -3.31
C TRP A 375 -11.85 -15.93 -3.80
N LEU A 376 -10.71 -15.25 -3.98
CA LEU A 376 -9.45 -15.89 -4.40
C LEU A 376 -9.01 -16.96 -3.39
N THR A 377 -9.08 -16.67 -2.10
CA THR A 377 -8.70 -17.63 -1.06
C THR A 377 -9.58 -18.90 -1.11
N ARG A 378 -10.90 -18.76 -1.29
CA ARG A 378 -11.80 -19.91 -1.40
C ARG A 378 -11.54 -20.71 -2.69
N ALA A 379 -11.40 -20.00 -3.82
CA ALA A 379 -11.15 -20.63 -5.10
C ALA A 379 -9.82 -21.40 -5.12
N VAL A 380 -8.74 -20.80 -4.62
CA VAL A 380 -7.41 -21.44 -4.53
C VAL A 380 -7.43 -22.64 -3.61
N ARG A 381 -8.15 -22.56 -2.48
CA ARG A 381 -8.31 -23.70 -1.56
C ARG A 381 -9.06 -24.87 -2.19
N ALA A 382 -10.07 -24.60 -3.02
CA ALA A 382 -10.88 -25.59 -3.71
C ALA A 382 -10.28 -26.06 -5.05
N SER A 383 -9.17 -25.47 -5.51
CA SER A 383 -8.57 -25.78 -6.80
C SER A 383 -7.69 -27.04 -6.77
N ASN A 384 -7.52 -27.63 -7.95
CA ASN A 384 -6.57 -28.73 -8.18
C ASN A 384 -5.15 -28.24 -8.53
N LEU A 385 -4.82 -27.00 -8.23
CA LEU A 385 -3.50 -26.43 -8.49
C LEU A 385 -2.42 -27.11 -7.62
N PRO A 386 -1.16 -27.20 -8.10
CA PRO A 386 -0.03 -27.69 -7.32
C PRO A 386 0.13 -26.90 -6.00
N ALA A 387 0.62 -27.57 -4.96
CA ALA A 387 0.74 -27.00 -3.61
C ALA A 387 1.56 -25.70 -3.59
N ASN A 388 2.68 -25.65 -4.29
CA ASN A 388 3.54 -24.47 -4.43
C ASN A 388 2.81 -23.29 -5.10
N GLU A 389 1.95 -23.56 -6.08
CA GLU A 389 1.15 -22.51 -6.73
C GLU A 389 0.03 -22.02 -5.82
N ARG A 390 -0.65 -22.91 -5.09
CA ARG A 390 -1.66 -22.53 -4.09
C ARG A 390 -1.09 -21.66 -2.99
N GLU A 391 0.09 -22.01 -2.48
CA GLU A 391 0.78 -21.22 -1.46
C GLU A 391 1.15 -19.83 -1.99
N ARG A 392 1.69 -19.74 -3.19
CA ARG A 392 2.00 -18.48 -3.86
C ARG A 392 0.75 -17.61 -4.01
N LEU A 393 -0.37 -18.18 -4.44
CA LEU A 393 -1.63 -17.46 -4.69
C LEU A 393 -2.38 -17.07 -3.41
N ALA A 394 -2.04 -17.64 -2.26
CA ALA A 394 -2.64 -17.25 -0.97
C ALA A 394 -2.45 -15.76 -0.64
N GLY A 395 -1.41 -15.13 -1.20
CA GLY A 395 -1.14 -13.69 -1.11
C GLY A 395 -1.71 -12.84 -2.24
N ALA A 396 -2.48 -13.41 -3.17
CA ALA A 396 -2.98 -12.70 -4.34
C ALA A 396 -3.96 -11.58 -3.98
N THR A 397 -3.83 -10.43 -4.66
CA THR A 397 -4.63 -9.23 -4.47
C THR A 397 -5.10 -8.66 -5.80
N THR A 398 -5.92 -7.60 -5.77
CA THR A 398 -6.35 -6.88 -6.98
C THR A 398 -5.19 -6.43 -7.86
N HIS A 399 -4.04 -6.10 -7.27
CA HIS A 399 -2.85 -5.69 -8.03
C HIS A 399 -2.26 -6.81 -8.89
N TRP A 400 -2.44 -8.08 -8.48
CA TRP A 400 -2.02 -9.24 -9.27
C TRP A 400 -2.76 -9.33 -10.60
N LEU A 401 -4.03 -8.93 -10.66
CA LEU A 401 -4.81 -8.93 -11.90
C LEU A 401 -4.16 -8.04 -12.97
N ARG A 402 -3.64 -6.89 -12.53
CA ARG A 402 -2.92 -5.99 -13.43
C ARG A 402 -1.60 -6.59 -13.95
N HIS A 403 -0.88 -7.32 -13.12
CA HIS A 403 0.32 -8.06 -13.56
C HIS A 403 -0.04 -9.23 -14.47
N THR A 404 -1.13 -9.93 -14.19
CA THR A 404 -1.63 -11.07 -14.97
C THR A 404 -1.81 -10.70 -16.45
N PHE A 405 -2.45 -9.58 -16.75
CA PHE A 405 -2.58 -9.14 -18.15
C PHE A 405 -1.22 -8.95 -18.81
N GLY A 406 -0.30 -8.17 -18.23
CA GLY A 406 0.99 -7.90 -18.85
C GLY A 406 1.75 -9.18 -19.19
N THR A 407 1.81 -10.12 -18.24
CA THR A 407 2.44 -11.43 -18.45
C THR A 407 1.72 -12.24 -19.54
N ARG A 408 0.38 -12.25 -19.54
CA ARG A 408 -0.41 -12.98 -20.55
C ARG A 408 -0.36 -12.35 -21.93
N ALA A 409 -0.37 -11.02 -22.02
CA ALA A 409 -0.27 -10.30 -23.29
C ALA A 409 1.06 -10.57 -23.96
N ILE A 410 2.16 -10.57 -23.20
CA ILE A 410 3.49 -10.92 -23.73
C ILE A 410 3.56 -12.40 -24.13
N ALA A 411 3.01 -13.30 -23.32
CA ALA A 411 2.95 -14.72 -23.66
C ALA A 411 2.16 -14.99 -24.95
N ARG A 412 1.22 -14.09 -25.30
CA ARG A 412 0.43 -14.15 -26.54
C ARG A 412 1.00 -13.30 -27.68
N ALA A 413 2.23 -12.82 -27.53
CA ALA A 413 2.92 -11.99 -28.51
C ALA A 413 2.18 -10.70 -28.90
N VAL A 414 1.35 -10.12 -28.01
CA VAL A 414 0.75 -8.81 -28.25
C VAL A 414 1.86 -7.77 -28.36
N PRO A 415 1.83 -6.88 -29.38
CA PRO A 415 2.83 -5.82 -29.54
C PRO A 415 3.01 -4.95 -28.30
N LEU A 416 4.26 -4.58 -27.99
CA LEU A 416 4.59 -3.86 -26.75
C LEU A 416 3.99 -2.46 -26.69
N ASP A 417 3.83 -1.79 -27.81
CA ASP A 417 3.15 -0.50 -27.95
C ASP A 417 1.67 -0.60 -27.58
N MET A 418 0.97 -1.64 -28.04
CA MET A 418 -0.41 -1.92 -27.66
C MET A 418 -0.52 -2.21 -26.14
N ILE A 419 0.40 -3.00 -25.61
CA ILE A 419 0.46 -3.26 -24.16
C ILE A 419 0.69 -1.95 -23.39
N GLN A 420 1.62 -1.11 -23.87
CA GLN A 420 1.91 0.19 -23.26
C GLN A 420 0.68 1.11 -23.27
N ALA A 421 0.02 1.25 -24.42
CA ALA A 421 -1.18 2.05 -24.57
C ALA A 421 -2.30 1.57 -23.63
N GLN A 422 -2.60 0.28 -23.63
CA GLN A 422 -3.62 -0.30 -22.76
C GLN A 422 -3.29 -0.13 -21.26
N MET A 423 -2.01 -0.16 -20.90
CA MET A 423 -1.54 0.00 -19.51
C MET A 423 -1.42 1.46 -19.08
N GLY A 424 -1.36 2.39 -19.99
CA GLY A 424 -1.09 3.81 -19.71
C GLY A 424 0.27 4.01 -19.04
N HIS A 425 1.31 3.35 -19.55
CA HIS A 425 2.68 3.60 -19.12
C HIS A 425 3.24 4.79 -19.90
N ALA A 426 3.73 5.80 -19.17
CA ALA A 426 4.29 7.01 -19.77
C ALA A 426 5.57 6.73 -20.60
N SER A 427 6.23 5.60 -20.37
CA SER A 427 7.45 5.21 -21.06
C SER A 427 7.44 3.72 -21.38
N ILE A 428 7.86 3.38 -22.60
CA ILE A 428 8.07 1.99 -23.02
C ILE A 428 9.10 1.30 -22.13
N LYS A 429 10.10 2.04 -21.59
CA LYS A 429 11.08 1.54 -20.65
C LYS A 429 10.42 0.89 -19.42
N THR A 430 9.30 1.44 -18.95
CA THR A 430 8.54 0.86 -17.83
C THR A 430 7.92 -0.47 -18.23
N THR A 431 7.32 -0.54 -19.42
CA THR A 431 6.73 -1.78 -19.94
C THR A 431 7.83 -2.84 -20.17
N THR A 432 8.93 -2.44 -20.79
CA THR A 432 10.07 -3.32 -21.09
C THR A 432 10.78 -3.79 -19.82
N ALA A 433 11.01 -2.90 -18.84
CA ALA A 433 11.64 -3.27 -17.57
C ALA A 433 10.80 -4.26 -16.76
N ILE A 434 9.48 -4.13 -16.84
CA ILE A 434 8.54 -4.97 -16.09
C ILE A 434 8.20 -6.25 -16.86
N TYR A 435 8.00 -6.18 -18.16
CA TYR A 435 7.46 -7.28 -18.98
C TYR A 435 8.35 -7.67 -20.16
N GLY A 436 9.41 -6.92 -20.45
CA GLY A 436 10.24 -7.09 -21.64
C GLY A 436 11.21 -8.28 -21.58
N ARG A 437 11.28 -8.99 -20.45
CA ARG A 437 12.01 -10.24 -20.37
C ARG A 437 11.12 -11.36 -20.88
N ALA A 438 11.34 -11.75 -22.14
CA ALA A 438 10.67 -12.92 -22.69
C ALA A 438 10.94 -14.15 -21.77
N PRO A 439 9.91 -14.95 -21.44
CA PRO A 439 10.09 -16.22 -20.77
C PRO A 439 11.21 -17.04 -21.45
N ILE A 440 12.00 -17.75 -20.68
CA ILE A 440 13.12 -18.56 -21.22
C ILE A 440 12.62 -19.48 -22.32
N GLN A 441 11.48 -20.13 -22.11
CA GLN A 441 10.86 -21.01 -23.10
C GLN A 441 10.64 -20.29 -24.43
N ARG A 442 10.05 -19.10 -24.42
CA ARG A 442 9.84 -18.32 -25.65
C ARG A 442 11.16 -17.96 -26.34
N ARG A 443 12.20 -17.62 -25.57
CA ARG A 443 13.52 -17.32 -26.14
C ARG A 443 14.12 -18.56 -26.81
N VAL A 444 13.96 -19.74 -26.19
CA VAL A 444 14.38 -21.02 -26.76
C VAL A 444 13.60 -21.29 -28.06
N ASP A 445 12.28 -21.14 -28.03
CA ASP A 445 11.42 -21.39 -29.19
C ASP A 445 11.73 -20.43 -30.37
N GLU A 446 11.88 -19.12 -30.09
CA GLU A 446 12.19 -18.13 -31.14
C GLU A 446 13.62 -18.25 -31.66
N LEU A 447 14.60 -18.54 -30.79
CA LEU A 447 15.98 -18.80 -31.22
C LEU A 447 16.06 -20.12 -31.96
N GLY A 448 15.33 -21.16 -31.57
CA GLY A 448 15.22 -22.41 -32.30
C GLY A 448 14.64 -22.23 -33.71
N LYS A 449 13.65 -21.38 -33.89
CA LYS A 449 13.09 -21.02 -35.21
C LYS A 449 14.07 -20.22 -36.09
N ALA A 450 14.90 -19.38 -35.47
CA ALA A 450 15.79 -18.49 -36.18
C ALA A 450 17.14 -19.15 -36.55
N PHE A 451 17.58 -20.13 -35.78
CA PHE A 451 18.90 -20.70 -35.86
C PHE A 451 18.90 -22.26 -35.92
N GLY A 452 17.76 -22.91 -35.86
CA GLY A 452 17.53 -24.34 -36.06
C GLY A 452 16.83 -24.57 -37.39
#